data_4b7fc990feb7c96b6cb97aec2acf71b6
#
_entry.id   4b7fc990feb7c96b6cb97aec2acf71b6
#
_cell.length_a   1.000
_cell.length_b   1.000
_cell.length_c   1.000
_cell.angle_alpha   90.00
_cell.angle_beta   90.00
_cell.angle_gamma   90.00
#
_symmetry.space_group_name_H-M   'P 1'
#
loop_
_entity.id
_entity.type
_entity.pdbx_description
1 polymer ?
#
loop_
_entity_poly.entity_id
_entity_poly.type
_entity_poly.pdbx_seq_one_letter_code
_entity_poly.pdbx_strand_id
1 'polypeptide(L)'
;LCRQTDLIRAAANSNKIVNVKKGQFLAPWDVSGILGKVEDAREAWITERGTSFGYNNLVVDFNGLQYMLQKFDRHWPIVFDATHSVQQPGAKGNESTGKSKWVPGLLRAASALGIENFFLEVHDKPEAAPSDGDNMLKLSDFRKVVEDIVYHSRNS
;
A
#
# COMPACT_ATOMS: atom_id res chain seq x y z
N LEU A 1 4.73 6.08 12.20
CA LEU A 1 4.82 4.73 12.78
C LEU A 1 5.96 3.90 12.18
N CYS A 2 6.17 3.87 10.88
CA CYS A 2 7.23 3.07 10.24
C CYS A 2 8.67 3.41 10.70
N ARG A 3 8.89 4.54 11.39
CA ARG A 3 10.16 4.92 11.99
C ARG A 3 10.24 4.72 13.50
N GLN A 4 9.14 4.37 14.16
CA GLN A 4 9.10 4.13 15.61
C GLN A 4 9.64 2.73 15.92
N THR A 5 10.91 2.64 16.24
CA THR A 5 11.62 1.37 16.45
C THR A 5 10.99 0.51 17.53
N ASP A 6 10.65 1.10 18.67
CA ASP A 6 10.09 0.34 19.81
C ASP A 6 8.71 -0.26 19.48
N LEU A 7 7.87 0.49 18.76
CA LEU A 7 6.56 0.00 18.32
C LEU A 7 6.70 -1.15 17.31
N ILE A 8 7.61 -1.00 16.34
CA ILE A 8 7.84 -2.04 15.33
C ILE A 8 8.37 -3.32 15.98
N ARG A 9 9.33 -3.20 16.90
CA ARG A 9 9.87 -4.35 17.65
C ARG A 9 8.82 -5.00 18.55
N ALA A 10 7.99 -4.22 19.24
CA ALA A 10 6.89 -4.75 20.03
C ALA A 10 5.89 -5.54 19.16
N ALA A 11 5.58 -5.04 17.97
CA ALA A 11 4.76 -5.77 17.01
C ALA A 11 5.44 -7.05 16.53
N ALA A 12 6.74 -7.00 16.19
CA ALA A 12 7.50 -8.18 15.78
C ALA A 12 7.50 -9.28 16.84
N ASN A 13 7.69 -8.91 18.10
CA ASN A 13 7.72 -9.85 19.24
C ASN A 13 6.33 -10.44 19.59
N SER A 14 5.27 -10.03 18.92
CA SER A 14 3.91 -10.54 19.18
C SER A 14 3.64 -11.94 18.60
N ASN A 15 4.59 -12.52 17.87
CA ASN A 15 4.45 -13.78 17.12
C ASN A 15 3.29 -13.75 16.10
N LYS A 16 3.04 -12.59 15.52
CA LYS A 16 2.02 -12.37 14.47
C LYS A 16 2.70 -12.05 13.13
N ILE A 17 1.89 -12.06 12.06
CA ILE A 17 2.30 -11.45 10.80
C ILE A 17 2.26 -9.93 10.99
N VAL A 18 3.35 -9.26 10.64
CA VAL A 18 3.49 -7.81 10.79
C VAL A 18 3.58 -7.16 9.42
N ASN A 19 2.58 -6.37 9.07
CA ASN A 19 2.61 -5.57 7.84
C ASN A 19 2.99 -4.13 8.17
N VAL A 20 4.12 -3.67 7.66
CA VAL A 20 4.58 -2.30 7.87
C VAL A 20 4.32 -1.46 6.62
N LYS A 21 3.45 -0.48 6.72
CA LYS A 21 3.23 0.49 5.64
C LYS A 21 4.42 1.46 5.54
N LYS A 22 5.02 1.53 4.36
CA LYS A 22 6.11 2.46 4.05
C LYS A 22 5.63 3.91 4.23
N GLY A 23 6.45 4.75 4.85
CA GLY A 23 6.15 6.17 4.96
C GLY A 23 6.17 6.86 3.59
N GLN A 24 5.30 7.85 3.40
CA GLN A 24 5.19 8.64 2.17
C GLN A 24 6.47 9.40 1.82
N PHE A 25 7.31 9.64 2.80
CA PHE A 25 8.59 10.36 2.72
C PHE A 25 9.80 9.43 2.60
N LEU A 26 9.60 8.11 2.73
CA LEU A 26 10.69 7.14 2.81
C LEU A 26 11.10 6.69 1.41
N ALA A 27 12.40 6.72 1.14
CA ALA A 27 12.93 6.18 -0.11
C ALA A 27 12.78 4.64 -0.15
N PRO A 28 12.61 4.04 -1.33
CA PRO A 28 12.46 2.59 -1.47
C PRO A 28 13.61 1.77 -0.85
N TRP A 29 14.84 2.25 -0.96
CA TRP A 29 16.02 1.58 -0.39
C TRP A 29 16.15 1.70 1.13
N ASP A 30 15.52 2.71 1.74
CA ASP A 30 15.50 2.88 3.20
C ASP A 30 14.57 1.90 3.92
N VAL A 31 13.78 1.15 3.16
CA VAL A 31 12.95 0.03 3.67
C VAL A 31 13.80 -1.01 4.38
N SER A 32 15.06 -1.20 3.98
CA SER A 32 16.01 -2.08 4.67
C SER A 32 16.11 -1.78 6.17
N GLY A 33 16.05 -0.50 6.57
CA GLY A 33 16.05 -0.10 7.97
C GLY A 33 14.78 -0.48 8.75
N ILE A 34 13.66 -0.72 8.06
CA ILE A 34 12.44 -1.27 8.67
C ILE A 34 12.59 -2.78 8.85
N LEU A 35 13.08 -3.46 7.81
CA LEU A 35 13.22 -4.91 7.77
C LEU A 35 14.09 -5.43 8.92
N GLY A 36 15.22 -4.79 9.22
CA GLY A 36 16.04 -5.13 10.38
C GLY A 36 15.39 -4.95 11.76
N LYS A 37 14.15 -4.39 11.81
CA LYS A 37 13.39 -4.25 13.05
C LYS A 37 12.27 -5.27 13.20
N VAL A 38 11.96 -6.00 12.14
CA VAL A 38 10.88 -7.01 12.10
C VAL A 38 11.40 -8.43 11.93
N GLU A 39 12.71 -8.64 12.04
CA GLU A 39 13.33 -9.97 11.89
C GLU A 39 12.79 -11.03 12.86
N ASP A 40 12.36 -10.60 14.05
CA ASP A 40 11.76 -11.49 15.07
C ASP A 40 10.27 -11.79 14.83
N ALA A 41 9.65 -11.18 13.83
CA ALA A 41 8.25 -11.46 13.50
C ALA A 41 8.13 -12.86 12.88
N ARG A 42 6.98 -13.51 13.12
CA ARG A 42 6.68 -14.79 12.46
C ARG A 42 6.73 -14.67 10.93
N GLU A 43 6.28 -13.53 10.41
CA GLU A 43 6.34 -13.12 9.01
C GLU A 43 6.20 -11.61 8.95
N ALA A 44 6.88 -10.95 8.04
CA ALA A 44 6.78 -9.51 7.87
C ALA A 44 6.52 -9.15 6.40
N TRP A 45 5.63 -8.20 6.19
CA TRP A 45 5.29 -7.64 4.89
C TRP A 45 5.58 -6.14 4.86
N ILE A 46 5.90 -5.63 3.68
CA ILE A 46 6.08 -4.20 3.46
C ILE A 46 5.03 -3.70 2.47
N THR A 47 4.27 -2.69 2.87
CA THR A 47 3.25 -2.09 2.01
C THR A 47 3.72 -0.76 1.43
N GLU A 48 3.82 -0.68 0.11
CA GLU A 48 3.90 0.58 -0.63
C GLU A 48 2.52 1.24 -0.68
N ARG A 49 2.44 2.54 -0.39
CA ARG A 49 1.19 3.28 -0.28
C ARG A 49 1.24 4.70 -0.89
N GLY A 50 2.15 4.91 -1.82
CA GLY A 50 2.39 6.20 -2.44
C GLY A 50 3.45 7.04 -1.71
N THR A 51 4.07 7.91 -2.48
CA THR A 51 5.14 8.81 -2.06
C THR A 51 4.69 10.26 -2.23
N SER A 52 5.03 11.12 -1.27
CA SER A 52 4.74 12.56 -1.34
C SER A 52 5.40 13.19 -2.56
N PHE A 53 4.61 13.91 -3.34
CA PHE A 53 5.06 14.65 -4.52
C PHE A 53 4.39 16.03 -4.56
N GLY A 54 5.12 17.04 -4.08
CA GLY A 54 4.55 18.37 -3.85
C GLY A 54 3.61 18.41 -2.63
N TYR A 55 2.77 19.44 -2.58
CA TYR A 55 1.82 19.63 -1.48
C TYR A 55 0.55 18.82 -1.69
N ASN A 56 0.08 18.15 -0.64
CA ASN A 56 -1.21 17.45 -0.60
C ASN A 56 -1.41 16.45 -1.76
N ASN A 57 -0.35 15.86 -2.26
CA ASN A 57 -0.44 14.93 -3.36
C ASN A 57 0.50 13.73 -3.17
N LEU A 58 0.08 12.57 -3.64
CA LEU A 58 0.87 11.35 -3.70
C LEU A 58 1.00 10.88 -5.14
N VAL A 59 2.13 10.21 -5.42
CA VAL A 59 2.34 9.46 -6.65
C VAL A 59 2.80 8.05 -6.32
N VAL A 60 2.53 7.10 -7.20
CA VAL A 60 3.13 5.78 -7.14
C VAL A 60 4.43 5.81 -7.93
N ASP A 61 5.54 5.61 -7.24
CA ASP A 61 6.85 5.44 -7.87
C ASP A 61 7.03 3.97 -8.27
N PHE A 62 6.71 3.64 -9.51
CA PHE A 62 6.86 2.29 -10.04
C PHE A 62 8.32 1.83 -10.14
N ASN A 63 9.29 2.74 -10.31
CA ASN A 63 10.71 2.39 -10.26
C ASN A 63 11.10 1.94 -8.85
N GLY A 64 10.63 2.68 -7.84
CA GLY A 64 10.83 2.33 -6.44
C GLY A 64 10.14 1.02 -6.06
N LEU A 65 8.93 0.78 -6.57
CA LEU A 65 8.20 -0.47 -6.36
C LEU A 65 8.94 -1.66 -6.98
N GLN A 66 9.44 -1.51 -8.21
CA GLN A 66 10.26 -2.53 -8.87
C GLN A 66 11.56 -2.80 -8.12
N TYR A 67 12.23 -1.76 -7.61
CA TYR A 67 13.40 -1.92 -6.75
C TYR A 67 13.08 -2.77 -5.51
N MET A 68 11.98 -2.48 -4.82
CA MET A 68 11.57 -3.24 -3.63
C MET A 68 11.28 -4.70 -3.95
N LEU A 69 10.56 -4.99 -5.05
CA LEU A 69 10.31 -6.35 -5.52
C LEU A 69 11.62 -7.12 -5.75
N GLN A 70 12.54 -6.56 -6.52
CA GLN A 70 13.79 -7.22 -6.85
C GLN A 70 14.68 -7.41 -5.61
N LYS A 71 14.66 -6.49 -4.67
CA LYS A 71 15.57 -6.46 -3.54
C LYS A 71 15.06 -7.23 -2.33
N PHE A 72 13.77 -7.19 -2.06
CA PHE A 72 13.21 -7.62 -0.78
C PHE A 72 12.17 -8.74 -0.88
N ASP A 73 11.42 -8.85 -1.97
CA ASP A 73 10.25 -9.74 -2.06
C ASP A 73 10.53 -11.22 -1.82
N ARG A 74 11.76 -11.66 -2.03
CA ARG A 74 12.18 -13.05 -1.72
C ARG A 74 11.99 -13.44 -0.24
N HIS A 75 12.09 -12.48 0.66
CA HIS A 75 12.08 -12.70 2.11
C HIS A 75 10.94 -11.97 2.80
N TRP A 76 10.49 -10.87 2.22
CA TRP A 76 9.45 -10.00 2.76
C TRP A 76 8.48 -9.60 1.64
N PRO A 77 7.29 -10.25 1.58
CA PRO A 77 6.29 -9.94 0.57
C PRO A 77 6.01 -8.45 0.46
N ILE A 78 6.03 -7.94 -0.76
CA ILE A 78 5.69 -6.55 -1.05
C ILE A 78 4.20 -6.48 -1.34
N VAL A 79 3.50 -5.64 -0.59
CA VAL A 79 2.07 -5.37 -0.73
C VAL A 79 1.89 -4.00 -1.38
N PHE A 80 1.02 -3.88 -2.34
CA PHE A 80 0.64 -2.59 -2.92
C PHE A 80 -0.72 -2.14 -2.38
N ASP A 81 -0.74 -1.01 -1.68
CA ASP A 81 -1.94 -0.34 -1.18
C ASP A 81 -2.44 0.67 -2.22
N ALA A 82 -3.34 0.24 -3.08
CA ALA A 82 -3.88 1.08 -4.13
C ALA A 82 -4.89 2.12 -3.60
N THR A 83 -5.55 1.84 -2.48
CA THR A 83 -6.50 2.77 -1.86
C THR A 83 -5.82 4.03 -1.39
N HIS A 84 -4.77 3.89 -0.58
CA HIS A 84 -4.09 5.05 0.00
C HIS A 84 -3.10 5.71 -0.97
N SER A 85 -2.71 5.05 -2.05
CA SER A 85 -1.84 5.64 -3.08
C SER A 85 -2.50 6.78 -3.86
N VAL A 86 -3.83 6.86 -3.86
CA VAL A 86 -4.59 7.92 -4.53
C VAL A 86 -5.12 8.97 -3.55
N GLN A 87 -4.75 8.88 -2.29
CA GLN A 87 -5.13 9.83 -1.25
C GLN A 87 -4.51 11.22 -1.52
N GLN A 88 -5.22 12.26 -1.13
CA GLN A 88 -4.75 13.64 -1.12
C GLN A 88 -4.70 14.13 0.34
N PRO A 89 -3.58 13.91 1.04
CA PRO A 89 -3.48 14.22 2.46
C PRO A 89 -3.72 15.70 2.74
N GLY A 90 -4.65 16.01 3.65
CA GLY A 90 -4.93 17.39 4.07
C GLY A 90 -5.53 18.31 3.01
N ALA A 91 -6.03 17.79 1.88
CA ALA A 91 -6.57 18.62 0.80
C ALA A 91 -7.85 19.39 1.19
N LYS A 92 -8.56 18.95 2.22
CA LYS A 92 -9.70 19.67 2.85
C LYS A 92 -9.34 20.17 4.28
N GLY A 93 -8.13 20.67 4.48
CA GLY A 93 -7.67 21.08 5.80
C GLY A 93 -7.31 19.87 6.67
N ASN A 94 -8.15 19.52 7.63
CA ASN A 94 -7.89 18.36 8.51
C ASN A 94 -8.33 17.01 7.91
N GLU A 95 -8.94 17.00 6.74
CA GLU A 95 -9.42 15.80 6.07
C GLU A 95 -8.62 15.51 4.80
N SER A 96 -8.38 14.23 4.55
CA SER A 96 -7.86 13.75 3.27
C SER A 96 -9.00 13.56 2.28
N THR A 97 -8.72 13.81 1.01
CA THR A 97 -9.59 13.42 -0.11
C THR A 97 -8.90 12.36 -0.95
N GLY A 98 -9.55 11.86 -1.97
CA GLY A 98 -8.98 10.85 -2.83
C GLY A 98 -9.61 10.75 -4.20
N LYS A 99 -9.07 9.85 -4.96
CA LYS A 99 -9.44 9.64 -6.36
C LYS A 99 -9.65 8.15 -6.64
N SER A 100 -10.59 7.52 -5.94
CA SER A 100 -10.89 6.08 -6.02
C SER A 100 -11.05 5.55 -7.45
N LYS A 101 -11.51 6.39 -8.38
CA LYS A 101 -11.62 6.05 -9.81
C LYS A 101 -10.30 5.64 -10.48
N TRP A 102 -9.16 5.98 -9.89
CA TRP A 102 -7.84 5.62 -10.41
C TRP A 102 -7.31 4.30 -9.85
N VAL A 103 -7.88 3.81 -8.75
CA VAL A 103 -7.46 2.57 -8.09
C VAL A 103 -7.38 1.39 -9.06
N PRO A 104 -8.38 1.10 -9.92
CA PRO A 104 -8.30 -0.02 -10.85
C PRO A 104 -7.12 0.07 -11.83
N GLY A 105 -6.81 1.28 -12.31
CA GLY A 105 -5.66 1.51 -13.20
C GLY A 105 -4.32 1.22 -12.52
N LEU A 106 -4.15 1.67 -11.28
CA LEU A 106 -2.95 1.41 -10.50
C LEU A 106 -2.79 -0.07 -10.16
N LEU A 107 -3.88 -0.76 -9.86
CA LEU A 107 -3.87 -2.20 -9.61
C LEU A 107 -3.39 -2.99 -10.82
N ARG A 108 -3.91 -2.69 -12.02
CA ARG A 108 -3.44 -3.32 -13.26
C ARG A 108 -1.95 -3.08 -13.49
N ALA A 109 -1.49 -1.84 -13.33
CA ALA A 109 -0.08 -1.50 -13.51
C ALA A 109 0.82 -2.23 -12.50
N ALA A 110 0.42 -2.31 -11.24
CA ALA A 110 1.16 -3.03 -10.21
C ALA A 110 1.15 -4.55 -10.45
N SER A 111 0.01 -5.11 -10.88
CA SER A 111 -0.11 -6.52 -11.25
C SER A 111 0.80 -6.87 -12.43
N ALA A 112 0.80 -6.04 -13.49
CA ALA A 112 1.69 -6.22 -14.63
C ALA A 112 3.18 -6.09 -14.28
N LEU A 113 3.52 -5.37 -13.21
CA LEU A 113 4.88 -5.30 -12.68
C LEU A 113 5.30 -6.56 -11.91
N GLY A 114 4.37 -7.44 -11.57
CA GLY A 114 4.61 -8.66 -10.80
C GLY A 114 4.24 -8.57 -9.32
N ILE A 115 3.49 -7.55 -8.91
CA ILE A 115 2.92 -7.51 -7.56
C ILE A 115 1.81 -8.56 -7.43
N GLU A 116 1.92 -9.40 -6.42
CA GLU A 116 0.95 -10.46 -6.11
C GLU A 116 0.08 -10.15 -4.88
N ASN A 117 0.51 -9.20 -4.05
CA ASN A 117 -0.17 -8.88 -2.80
C ASN A 117 -0.73 -7.46 -2.85
N PHE A 118 -2.02 -7.32 -2.56
CA PHE A 118 -2.72 -6.04 -2.63
C PHE A 118 -3.47 -5.74 -1.34
N PHE A 119 -3.47 -4.47 -0.97
CA PHE A 119 -4.32 -3.95 0.10
C PHE A 119 -5.37 -3.03 -0.53
N LEU A 120 -6.63 -3.28 -0.20
CA LEU A 120 -7.78 -2.50 -0.68
C LEU A 120 -8.73 -2.23 0.48
N GLU A 121 -9.16 -0.99 0.61
CA GLU A 121 -10.30 -0.65 1.46
C GLU A 121 -11.58 -0.63 0.63
N VAL A 122 -12.59 -1.31 1.12
CA VAL A 122 -13.90 -1.42 0.48
C VAL A 122 -15.00 -1.11 1.47
N HIS A 123 -16.06 -0.46 1.00
CA HIS A 123 -17.24 -0.16 1.80
C HIS A 123 -18.50 -0.29 0.94
N ASP A 124 -19.63 -0.67 1.53
CA ASP A 124 -20.90 -0.75 0.82
C ASP A 124 -21.39 0.64 0.35
N LYS A 125 -21.13 1.67 1.16
CA LYS A 125 -21.43 3.08 0.92
C LYS A 125 -20.21 3.94 1.26
N PRO A 126 -19.19 4.06 0.39
CA PRO A 126 -17.98 4.82 0.67
C PRO A 126 -18.25 6.26 1.14
N GLU A 127 -19.28 6.89 0.60
CA GLU A 127 -19.72 8.24 0.96
C GLU A 127 -20.21 8.37 2.42
N ALA A 128 -20.52 7.27 3.09
CA ALA A 128 -20.93 7.21 4.48
C ALA A 128 -19.83 6.68 5.40
N ALA A 129 -18.64 6.38 4.86
CA ALA A 129 -17.53 5.89 5.67
C ALA A 129 -17.03 6.99 6.62
N PRO A 130 -16.61 6.63 7.85
CA PRO A 130 -16.14 7.61 8.85
C PRO A 130 -14.81 8.29 8.46
N SER A 131 -14.02 7.68 7.57
CA SER A 131 -12.77 8.22 7.03
C SER A 131 -12.48 7.61 5.66
N ASP A 132 -11.64 8.26 4.88
CA ASP A 132 -11.09 7.77 3.61
C ASP A 132 -12.10 7.35 2.52
N GLY A 133 -13.38 7.67 2.66
CA GLY A 133 -14.45 7.29 1.74
C GLY A 133 -14.15 7.64 0.28
N ASP A 134 -13.53 8.81 0.03
CA ASP A 134 -13.13 9.27 -1.30
C ASP A 134 -12.10 8.35 -1.99
N ASN A 135 -11.42 7.48 -1.23
CA ASN A 135 -10.41 6.54 -1.71
C ASN A 135 -10.93 5.11 -1.82
N MET A 136 -11.97 4.77 -1.06
CA MET A 136 -12.48 3.41 -0.97
C MET A 136 -13.14 2.94 -2.26
N LEU A 137 -13.02 1.66 -2.53
CA LEU A 137 -13.79 0.99 -3.55
C LEU A 137 -15.20 0.66 -3.01
N LYS A 138 -16.19 0.74 -3.88
CA LYS A 138 -17.52 0.25 -3.57
C LYS A 138 -17.51 -1.28 -3.52
N LEU A 139 -18.10 -1.86 -2.48
CA LEU A 139 -18.12 -3.33 -2.30
C LEU A 139 -18.73 -4.04 -3.52
N SER A 140 -19.74 -3.44 -4.18
CA SER A 140 -20.32 -3.97 -5.42
C SER A 140 -19.32 -4.13 -6.56
N ASP A 141 -18.26 -3.34 -6.59
CA ASP A 141 -17.26 -3.33 -7.66
C ASP A 141 -16.07 -4.22 -7.35
N PHE A 142 -15.92 -4.67 -6.10
CA PHE A 142 -14.75 -5.40 -5.61
C PHE A 142 -14.47 -6.66 -6.42
N ARG A 143 -15.50 -7.47 -6.70
CA ARG A 143 -15.35 -8.71 -7.48
C ARG A 143 -14.74 -8.44 -8.86
N LYS A 144 -15.27 -7.45 -9.58
CA LYS A 144 -14.79 -7.06 -10.90
C LYS A 144 -13.32 -6.61 -10.86
N VAL A 145 -12.96 -5.83 -9.83
CA VAL A 145 -11.59 -5.36 -9.63
C VAL A 145 -10.63 -6.53 -9.39
N VAL A 146 -11.02 -7.52 -8.58
CA VAL A 146 -10.21 -8.71 -8.33
C VAL A 146 -10.04 -9.55 -9.60
N GLU A 147 -11.11 -9.76 -10.36
CA GLU A 147 -11.05 -10.49 -11.63
C GLU A 147 -10.11 -9.80 -12.64
N ASP A 148 -10.11 -8.47 -12.68
CA ASP A 148 -9.23 -7.65 -13.52
C ASP A 148 -7.76 -7.79 -13.12
N ILE A 149 -7.45 -7.75 -11.82
CA ILE A 149 -6.10 -8.00 -11.29
C ILE A 149 -5.60 -9.39 -11.69
N VAL A 150 -6.40 -10.42 -11.43
CA VAL A 150 -6.04 -11.82 -11.74
C VAL A 150 -5.80 -12.02 -13.24
N TYR A 151 -6.61 -11.39 -14.09
CA TYR A 151 -6.40 -11.43 -15.53
C TYR A 151 -5.03 -10.85 -15.92
N HIS A 152 -4.68 -9.69 -15.40
CA HIS A 152 -3.41 -9.02 -15.75
C HIS A 152 -2.19 -9.73 -15.15
N SER A 153 -2.29 -10.33 -13.97
CA SER A 153 -1.16 -11.09 -13.38
C SER A 153 -0.82 -12.37 -14.16
N ARG A 154 -1.78 -12.95 -14.88
CA ARG A 154 -1.57 -14.17 -15.65
C ARG A 154 -1.07 -13.94 -17.07
N ASN A 155 -1.18 -12.71 -17.55
CA ASN A 155 -0.85 -12.33 -18.94
C ASN A 155 0.33 -11.33 -19.02
N SER A 156 1.09 -11.19 -17.93
CA SER A 156 2.28 -10.34 -17.82
C SER A 156 3.57 -11.10 -18.05
#